data_519248b8880c12ba3a171cec6e9a4885
#
_entry.id   519248b8880c12ba3a171cec6e9a4885
#
_cell.length_a   1.000
_cell.length_b   1.000
_cell.length_c   1.000
_cell.angle_alpha   90.00
_cell.angle_beta   90.00
_cell.angle_gamma   90.00
#
_symmetry.space_group_name_H-M   'P 1'
#
loop_
_entity.id
_entity.type
_entity.pdbx_description
1 polymer ?
#
loop_
_entity_poly.entity_id
_entity_poly.type
_entity_poly.pdbx_seq_one_letter_code
_entity_poly.pdbx_strand_id
1 'polypeptide(L)'
;MLSYKIIERVVRRVIVENIEMNRKAVSTLVQWDPFKLGENSYDTETADVVAALQGINDPSDLAKVIQRVYEHSFEQWIPIEDCVDIARKLIAIKYEAKCII
;
A
#
# COMPACT_ATOMS: atom_id res chain seq x y z
N MET A 1 -16.65 -15.56 -27.12
CA MET A 1 -15.29 -16.11 -27.13
C MET A 1 -14.23 -15.09 -27.47
N LEU A 2 -14.53 -14.16 -28.38
CA LEU A 2 -13.61 -13.04 -28.65
C LEU A 2 -13.40 -12.16 -27.43
N SER A 3 -14.43 -12.02 -26.60
CA SER A 3 -14.37 -11.24 -25.36
C SER A 3 -13.42 -11.85 -24.34
N TYR A 4 -13.23 -13.16 -24.35
CA TYR A 4 -12.34 -13.84 -23.42
C TYR A 4 -10.88 -13.40 -23.60
N LYS A 5 -10.39 -13.33 -24.83
CA LYS A 5 -9.01 -12.89 -25.11
C LYS A 5 -8.80 -11.42 -24.78
N ILE A 6 -9.79 -10.58 -25.03
CA ILE A 6 -9.71 -9.15 -24.70
C ILE A 6 -9.64 -8.97 -23.20
N ILE A 7 -10.45 -9.70 -22.45
CA ILE A 7 -10.47 -9.66 -20.98
C ILE A 7 -9.11 -10.09 -20.42
N GLU A 8 -8.54 -11.16 -21.00
CA GLU A 8 -7.24 -11.67 -20.57
C GLU A 8 -6.13 -10.60 -20.71
N ARG A 9 -6.12 -9.87 -21.82
CA ARG A 9 -5.12 -8.80 -22.03
C ARG A 9 -5.29 -7.66 -21.03
N VAL A 10 -6.52 -7.25 -20.78
CA VAL A 10 -6.83 -6.20 -19.81
C VAL A 10 -6.41 -6.62 -18.41
N VAL A 11 -6.73 -7.86 -18.02
CA VAL A 11 -6.38 -8.40 -16.70
C VAL A 11 -4.85 -8.43 -16.53
N ARG A 12 -4.11 -8.88 -17.52
CA ARG A 12 -2.65 -8.91 -17.45
C ARG A 12 -2.06 -7.52 -17.25
N ARG A 13 -2.56 -6.54 -17.99
CA ARG A 13 -2.09 -5.16 -17.90
C ARG A 13 -2.35 -4.58 -16.50
N VAL A 14 -3.54 -4.78 -15.97
CA VAL A 14 -3.91 -4.32 -14.63
C VAL A 14 -3.04 -5.00 -13.58
N ILE A 15 -2.80 -6.29 -13.71
CA ILE A 15 -1.97 -7.05 -12.76
C ILE A 15 -0.53 -6.51 -12.76
N VAL A 16 0.06 -6.25 -13.93
CA VAL A 16 1.43 -5.73 -14.03
C VAL A 16 1.53 -4.35 -13.39
N GLU A 17 0.59 -3.46 -13.67
CA GLU A 17 0.57 -2.12 -13.09
C GLU A 17 0.44 -2.18 -11.56
N ASN A 18 -0.45 -3.05 -11.06
CA ASN A 18 -0.64 -3.23 -9.63
C ASN A 18 0.58 -3.85 -8.95
N ILE A 19 1.28 -4.76 -9.61
CA ILE A 19 2.49 -5.37 -9.06
C ILE A 19 3.56 -4.32 -8.81
N GLU A 20 3.81 -3.43 -9.77
CA GLU A 20 4.80 -2.36 -9.61
C GLU A 20 4.40 -1.37 -8.51
N MET A 21 3.15 -0.94 -8.50
CA MET A 21 2.63 -0.07 -7.46
C MET A 21 2.77 -0.73 -6.09
N ASN A 22 2.37 -1.98 -5.98
CA ASN A 22 2.43 -2.72 -4.72
C ASN A 22 3.88 -2.90 -4.26
N ARG A 23 4.80 -3.17 -5.17
CA ARG A 23 6.22 -3.31 -4.84
C ARG A 23 6.78 -2.03 -4.26
N LYS A 24 6.47 -0.89 -4.88
CA LYS A 24 6.91 0.42 -4.37
C LYS A 24 6.30 0.73 -3.02
N ALA A 25 5.01 0.43 -2.86
CA ALA A 25 4.33 0.67 -1.60
C ALA A 25 4.91 -0.20 -0.47
N VAL A 26 5.14 -1.48 -0.73
CA VAL A 26 5.75 -2.38 0.24
C VAL A 26 7.15 -1.89 0.60
N SER A 27 7.97 -1.53 -0.39
CA SER A 27 9.32 -1.03 -0.15
C SER A 27 9.30 0.24 0.71
N THR A 28 8.38 1.15 0.44
CA THR A 28 8.23 2.38 1.22
C THR A 28 7.87 2.07 2.67
N LEU A 29 6.95 1.14 2.90
CA LEU A 29 6.54 0.74 4.24
C LEU A 29 7.66 0.02 4.98
N VAL A 30 8.40 -0.84 4.29
CA VAL A 30 9.53 -1.56 4.89
C VAL A 30 10.63 -0.57 5.30
N GLN A 31 10.94 0.39 4.47
CA GLN A 31 11.94 1.42 4.77
C GLN A 31 11.50 2.35 5.89
N TRP A 32 10.19 2.56 6.03
CA TRP A 32 9.65 3.36 7.13
C TRP A 32 10.00 2.77 8.49
N ASP A 33 9.87 1.45 8.65
CA ASP A 33 10.30 0.67 9.83
C ASP A 33 10.08 1.45 11.14
N PRO A 34 8.81 1.69 11.53
CA PRO A 34 8.52 2.59 12.65
C PRO A 34 8.99 2.06 14.00
N PHE A 35 9.13 0.75 14.14
CA PHE A 35 9.57 0.11 15.38
C PHE A 35 11.01 -0.38 15.32
N LYS A 36 11.71 -0.14 14.21
CA LYS A 36 13.12 -0.52 14.00
C LYS A 36 13.36 -2.03 14.19
N LEU A 37 12.49 -2.82 13.61
CA LEU A 37 12.52 -4.29 13.71
C LEU A 37 13.21 -4.97 12.53
N GLY A 38 13.45 -4.23 11.43
CA GLY A 38 14.08 -4.80 10.24
C GLY A 38 13.09 -5.18 9.15
N GLU A 39 13.64 -5.59 7.99
CA GLU A 39 12.87 -5.73 6.75
C GLU A 39 11.77 -6.79 6.79
N ASN A 40 12.01 -7.91 7.47
CA ASN A 40 11.08 -9.05 7.42
C ASN A 40 10.02 -9.03 8.52
N SER A 41 9.97 -7.96 9.32
CA SER A 41 9.10 -7.91 10.49
C SER A 41 7.69 -7.45 10.21
N TYR A 42 7.42 -6.91 9.01
CA TYR A 42 6.15 -6.26 8.69
C TYR A 42 5.39 -6.91 7.53
N ASP A 43 5.66 -8.17 7.22
CA ASP A 43 5.08 -8.81 6.03
C ASP A 43 3.56 -8.77 6.02
N THR A 44 2.92 -9.12 7.13
CA THR A 44 1.46 -9.13 7.25
C THR A 44 0.92 -7.70 7.21
N GLU A 45 1.57 -6.80 7.95
CA GLU A 45 1.14 -5.40 8.07
C GLU A 45 1.23 -4.68 6.73
N THR A 46 2.33 -4.87 6.01
CA THR A 46 2.48 -4.26 4.68
C THR A 46 1.44 -4.80 3.70
N ALA A 47 1.13 -6.08 3.76
CA ALA A 47 0.10 -6.67 2.91
C ALA A 47 -1.27 -6.06 3.20
N ASP A 48 -1.61 -5.90 4.48
CA ASP A 48 -2.90 -5.32 4.88
C ASP A 48 -3.01 -3.86 4.45
N VAL A 49 -1.95 -3.08 4.62
CA VAL A 49 -1.95 -1.67 4.23
C VAL A 49 -2.02 -1.52 2.71
N VAL A 50 -1.29 -2.33 1.97
CA VAL A 50 -1.33 -2.28 0.50
C VAL A 50 -2.72 -2.66 -0.01
N ALA A 51 -3.36 -3.65 0.61
CA ALA A 51 -4.74 -4.01 0.27
C ALA A 51 -5.70 -2.84 0.50
N ALA A 52 -5.56 -2.15 1.64
CA ALA A 52 -6.38 -0.97 1.93
C ALA A 52 -6.12 0.16 0.94
N LEU A 53 -4.88 0.34 0.52
CA LEU A 53 -4.49 1.39 -0.43
C LEU A 53 -5.26 1.29 -1.75
N GLN A 54 -5.64 0.08 -2.15
CA GLN A 54 -6.38 -0.12 -3.41
C GLN A 54 -7.70 0.65 -3.41
N GLY A 55 -8.36 0.78 -2.26
CA GLY A 55 -9.67 1.40 -2.17
C GLY A 55 -9.70 2.76 -1.48
N ILE A 56 -8.59 3.23 -0.94
CA ILE A 56 -8.55 4.48 -0.18
C ILE A 56 -7.72 5.51 -0.94
N ASN A 57 -8.26 6.72 -1.09
CA ASN A 57 -7.60 7.82 -1.78
C ASN A 57 -7.25 8.98 -0.85
N ASP A 58 -7.76 8.98 0.36
CA ASP A 58 -7.52 10.06 1.33
C ASP A 58 -6.41 9.65 2.30
N PRO A 59 -5.32 10.45 2.42
CA PRO A 59 -4.25 10.14 3.35
C PRO A 59 -4.71 10.01 4.80
N SER A 60 -5.67 10.81 5.23
CA SER A 60 -6.18 10.72 6.60
C SER A 60 -6.85 9.39 6.88
N ASP A 61 -7.64 8.90 5.94
CA ASP A 61 -8.31 7.61 6.08
C ASP A 61 -7.31 6.46 6.06
N LEU A 62 -6.33 6.53 5.16
CA LEU A 62 -5.29 5.52 5.09
C LEU A 62 -4.42 5.52 6.35
N ALA A 63 -4.13 6.70 6.89
CA ALA A 63 -3.36 6.82 8.14
C ALA A 63 -4.04 6.11 9.30
N LYS A 64 -5.35 6.21 9.38
CA LYS A 64 -6.13 5.51 10.43
C LYS A 64 -6.01 3.99 10.28
N VAL A 65 -6.04 3.49 9.06
CA VAL A 65 -5.86 2.06 8.80
C VAL A 65 -4.46 1.62 9.20
N ILE A 66 -3.44 2.39 8.81
CA ILE A 66 -2.04 2.09 9.14
C ILE A 66 -1.87 2.03 10.66
N GLN A 67 -2.35 3.04 11.37
CA GLN A 67 -2.24 3.08 12.82
C GLN A 67 -2.89 1.86 13.47
N ARG A 68 -4.09 1.50 13.00
CA ARG A 68 -4.84 0.36 13.54
C ARG A 68 -4.14 -0.96 13.24
N VAL A 69 -3.64 -1.14 12.02
CA VAL A 69 -2.97 -2.38 11.62
C VAL A 69 -1.71 -2.60 12.47
N TYR A 70 -0.89 -1.57 12.62
CA TYR A 70 0.36 -1.68 13.36
C TYR A 70 0.10 -1.80 14.86
N GLU A 71 -0.88 -1.07 15.40
CA GLU A 71 -1.26 -1.17 16.80
C GLU A 71 -1.76 -2.59 17.12
N HIS A 72 -2.58 -3.16 16.25
CA HIS A 72 -3.12 -4.50 16.47
C HIS A 72 -2.01 -5.56 16.49
N SER A 73 -1.01 -5.41 15.62
CA SER A 73 0.06 -6.41 15.50
C SER A 73 1.14 -6.26 16.56
N PHE A 74 1.48 -5.02 16.93
CA PHE A 74 2.63 -4.76 17.82
C PHE A 74 2.24 -4.20 19.18
N GLU A 75 0.95 -3.96 19.39
CA GLU A 75 0.40 -3.41 20.64
C GLU A 75 1.04 -2.07 21.03
N GLN A 76 1.46 -1.29 20.02
CA GLN A 76 2.06 0.02 20.21
C GLN A 76 1.41 1.01 19.24
N TRP A 77 1.13 2.21 19.73
CA TRP A 77 0.58 3.28 18.91
C TRP A 77 1.67 4.04 18.20
N ILE A 78 1.51 4.22 16.89
CA ILE A 78 2.31 5.13 16.13
C ILE A 78 1.58 6.47 16.11
N PRO A 79 2.28 7.60 16.36
CA PRO A 79 1.60 8.91 16.29
C PRO A 79 0.90 9.09 14.95
N ILE A 80 -0.31 9.65 14.96
CA ILE A 80 -1.11 9.77 13.75
C ILE A 80 -0.40 10.65 12.69
N GLU A 81 0.39 11.62 13.11
CA GLU A 81 1.17 12.46 12.20
C GLU A 81 2.13 11.63 11.36
N ASP A 82 2.80 10.67 11.99
CA ASP A 82 3.72 9.78 11.28
C ASP A 82 2.97 8.87 10.31
N CYS A 83 1.79 8.41 10.70
CA CYS A 83 0.93 7.61 9.82
C CYS A 83 0.44 8.43 8.64
N VAL A 84 0.10 9.70 8.83
CA VAL A 84 -0.32 10.60 7.76
C VAL A 84 0.84 10.81 6.78
N ASP A 85 2.05 11.00 7.28
CA ASP A 85 3.22 11.22 6.41
C ASP A 85 3.47 10.02 5.52
N ILE A 86 3.45 8.80 6.06
CA ILE A 86 3.64 7.61 5.24
C ILE A 86 2.44 7.37 4.31
N ALA A 87 1.23 7.67 4.77
CA ALA A 87 0.02 7.53 3.95
C ALA A 87 0.08 8.45 2.72
N ARG A 88 0.58 9.67 2.87
CA ARG A 88 0.76 10.59 1.75
C ARG A 88 1.72 10.02 0.71
N LYS A 89 2.81 9.42 1.16
CA LYS A 89 3.78 8.79 0.25
C LYS A 89 3.14 7.62 -0.51
N LEU A 90 2.35 6.79 0.16
CA LEU A 90 1.69 5.66 -0.47
C LEU A 90 0.66 6.11 -1.50
N ILE A 91 -0.12 7.13 -1.17
CA ILE A 91 -1.12 7.66 -2.09
C ILE A 91 -0.45 8.32 -3.30
N ALA A 92 0.69 9.01 -3.09
CA ALA A 92 1.46 9.56 -4.19
C ALA A 92 1.92 8.46 -5.16
N ILE A 93 2.38 7.33 -4.63
CA ILE A 93 2.76 6.17 -5.45
C ILE A 93 1.57 5.67 -6.27
N LYS A 94 0.40 5.60 -5.65
CA LYS A 94 -0.83 5.17 -6.32
C LYS A 94 -1.21 6.11 -7.47
N TYR A 95 -1.16 7.43 -7.24
CA TYR A 95 -1.47 8.41 -8.27
C TYR A 95 -0.44 8.42 -9.38
N GLU A 96 0.83 8.28 -9.04
CA GLU A 96 1.91 8.21 -10.01
C GLU A 96 1.70 7.02 -10.97
N ALA A 97 1.32 5.87 -10.43
CA ALA A 97 1.02 4.70 -11.23
C ALA A 97 -0.15 4.94 -12.19
N LYS A 98 -1.17 5.70 -11.75
CA LYS A 98 -2.30 6.05 -12.62
C LYS A 98 -1.94 7.06 -13.68
N CYS A 99 -0.98 7.94 -13.43
CA CYS A 99 -0.60 9.01 -14.37
C CYS A 99 0.28 8.52 -15.51
N ILE A 100 0.80 7.31 -15.43
CA ILE A 100 1.65 6.73 -16.46
C ILE A 100 0.84 6.18 -17.65
N ILE A 101 -0.45 6.19 -17.55
CA ILE A 101 -1.34 5.77 -18.64
C ILE A 101 -1.45 6.90 -19.71
#